data_fcd79c7aa2e6a833ef794f26bb467217
#
_entry.id   fcd79c7aa2e6a833ef794f26bb467217
#
_cell.length_a   1.000
_cell.length_b   1.000
_cell.length_c   1.000
_cell.angle_alpha   90.00
_cell.angle_beta   90.00
_cell.angle_gamma   90.00
#
_symmetry.space_group_name_H-M   'P 1'
#
loop_
_entity.id
_entity.type
_entity.pdbx_description
1 polymer ?
#
loop_
_entity_poly.entity_id
_entity_poly.type
_entity_poly.pdbx_seq_one_letter_code
_entity_poly.pdbx_strand_id
1 'polypeptide(L)'
;SYAAVYYPWLWIADPAPDAVRGGIKKVPPGASVAGMIVRTDTSRGVFKAPAGVSATLAGAVASETRLTNAQLDTLAEMNINVVRPVPGSGIAAMGARTRAFGTVDQYVSIRRTINYVKKRAADVSRFALFEPNTPPLWEQLRVANGAFLSELWQTGGLAGLDFSQAFYVKCDGENNTQSSIAAGEVHIEIGIAPAFPAEFVVIRVGQFESDASVGVTEEV
;
A
#
# COMPACT_ATOMS: atom_id res chain seq x y z
N SER A 1 8.85 9.52 0.90
CA SER A 1 8.21 10.30 -0.15
C SER A 1 6.68 10.14 -0.10
N TYR A 2 5.95 11.21 -0.44
CA TYR A 2 4.48 11.21 -0.54
C TYR A 2 3.99 11.24 -1.99
N ALA A 3 4.92 11.11 -2.96
CA ALA A 3 4.59 11.16 -4.37
C ALA A 3 4.79 9.79 -5.05
N ALA A 4 3.90 9.45 -5.98
CA ALA A 4 4.04 8.35 -6.92
C ALA A 4 3.77 8.86 -8.33
N VAL A 5 4.53 8.38 -9.30
CA VAL A 5 4.40 8.78 -10.71
C VAL A 5 3.85 7.62 -11.50
N TYR A 6 2.87 7.92 -12.36
CA TYR A 6 2.24 6.94 -13.25
C TYR A 6 2.38 7.40 -14.70
N TYR A 7 2.72 6.48 -15.59
CA TYR A 7 2.97 6.70 -17.02
C TYR A 7 2.48 5.47 -17.81
N PRO A 8 2.02 5.62 -19.04
CA PRO A 8 1.77 6.84 -19.82
C PRO A 8 0.40 7.47 -19.55
N TRP A 9 0.03 8.50 -20.34
CA TRP A 9 -1.31 9.06 -20.36
C TRP A 9 -2.32 8.05 -20.92
N LEU A 10 -3.59 8.28 -20.66
CA LEU A 10 -4.69 7.39 -21.01
C LEU A 10 -5.60 8.04 -22.05
N TRP A 11 -6.16 7.20 -22.91
CA TRP A 11 -7.32 7.52 -23.70
C TRP A 11 -8.56 7.02 -22.96
N ILE A 12 -9.54 7.89 -22.74
CA ILE A 12 -10.82 7.57 -22.14
C ILE A 12 -11.95 7.95 -23.08
N ALA A 13 -13.14 7.39 -22.90
CA ALA A 13 -14.34 7.85 -23.59
C ALA A 13 -14.60 9.32 -23.23
N ASP A 14 -14.88 10.15 -24.22
CA ASP A 14 -15.26 11.55 -24.02
C ASP A 14 -16.79 11.64 -23.86
N PRO A 15 -17.28 12.06 -22.69
CA PRO A 15 -18.71 12.22 -22.47
C PRO A 15 -19.31 13.46 -23.17
N ALA A 16 -18.47 14.32 -23.74
CA ALA A 16 -18.96 15.52 -24.44
C ALA A 16 -19.58 15.14 -25.79
N PRO A 17 -20.79 15.68 -26.13
CA PRO A 17 -21.47 15.35 -27.38
C PRO A 17 -20.71 15.78 -28.64
N ASP A 18 -19.78 16.74 -28.51
CA ASP A 18 -19.01 17.33 -29.62
C ASP A 18 -17.59 16.76 -29.74
N ALA A 19 -17.37 15.53 -29.28
CA ALA A 19 -16.05 14.91 -29.26
C ALA A 19 -15.40 14.83 -30.64
N VAL A 20 -14.38 15.65 -30.87
CA VAL A 20 -13.70 15.87 -32.17
C VAL A 20 -12.91 14.64 -32.64
N ARG A 21 -12.65 13.66 -31.80
CA ARG A 21 -11.80 12.48 -32.09
C ARG A 21 -12.54 11.15 -31.85
N GLY A 22 -13.69 10.95 -32.47
CA GLY A 22 -14.40 9.68 -32.38
C GLY A 22 -14.83 9.29 -30.95
N GLY A 23 -15.10 10.29 -30.10
CA GLY A 23 -15.59 10.06 -28.75
C GLY A 23 -14.52 9.66 -27.73
N ILE A 24 -13.23 9.91 -27.99
CA ILE A 24 -12.15 9.67 -27.02
C ILE A 24 -11.33 10.91 -26.77
N LYS A 25 -10.82 11.05 -25.54
CA LYS A 25 -9.90 12.12 -25.13
C LYS A 25 -8.72 11.59 -24.33
N LYS A 26 -7.62 12.31 -24.42
CA LYS A 26 -6.39 12.01 -23.70
C LYS A 26 -6.39 12.70 -22.33
N VAL A 27 -6.11 11.93 -21.29
CA VAL A 27 -6.08 12.43 -19.90
C VAL A 27 -4.87 11.88 -19.14
N PRO A 28 -4.35 12.61 -18.15
CA PRO A 28 -3.33 12.07 -17.25
C PRO A 28 -3.92 10.94 -16.40
N PRO A 29 -3.13 9.90 -16.04
CA PRO A 29 -3.63 8.72 -15.33
C PRO A 29 -4.03 8.99 -13.87
N GLY A 30 -3.64 10.13 -13.28
CA GLY A 30 -3.75 10.38 -11.84
C GLY A 30 -5.15 10.20 -11.26
N ALA A 31 -6.18 10.75 -11.91
CA ALA A 31 -7.57 10.62 -11.44
C ALA A 31 -8.06 9.16 -11.50
N SER A 32 -7.77 8.45 -12.61
CA SER A 32 -8.14 7.04 -12.77
C SER A 32 -7.42 6.15 -11.76
N VAL A 33 -6.14 6.44 -11.51
CA VAL A 33 -5.34 5.76 -10.48
C VAL A 33 -5.90 6.03 -9.08
N ALA A 34 -6.28 7.25 -8.75
CA ALA A 34 -6.90 7.56 -7.47
C ALA A 34 -8.20 6.77 -7.26
N GLY A 35 -9.07 6.69 -8.26
CA GLY A 35 -10.29 5.88 -8.22
C GLY A 35 -10.00 4.37 -8.06
N MET A 36 -8.98 3.86 -8.75
CA MET A 36 -8.54 2.48 -8.61
C MET A 36 -7.99 2.19 -7.20
N ILE A 37 -7.22 3.12 -6.63
CA ILE A 37 -6.72 3.01 -5.25
C ILE A 37 -7.89 2.93 -4.27
N VAL A 38 -8.87 3.83 -4.36
CA VAL A 38 -10.06 3.80 -3.48
C VAL A 38 -10.81 2.47 -3.60
N ARG A 39 -11.01 1.97 -4.81
CA ARG A 39 -11.63 0.66 -5.03
C ARG A 39 -10.83 -0.48 -4.37
N THR A 40 -9.51 -0.44 -4.49
CA THR A 40 -8.62 -1.45 -3.86
C THR A 40 -8.73 -1.38 -2.34
N ASP A 41 -8.73 -0.19 -1.76
CA ASP A 41 -8.87 0.00 -0.31
C ASP A 41 -10.20 -0.55 0.22
N THR A 42 -11.29 -0.24 -0.48
CA THR A 42 -12.63 -0.69 -0.06
C THR A 42 -12.78 -2.21 -0.16
N SER A 43 -12.16 -2.85 -1.15
CA SER A 43 -12.32 -4.29 -1.40
C SER A 43 -11.29 -5.17 -0.70
N ARG A 44 -10.08 -4.68 -0.46
CA ARG A 44 -8.93 -5.46 -0.01
C ARG A 44 -8.14 -4.84 1.15
N GLY A 45 -8.45 -3.59 1.50
CA GLY A 45 -7.73 -2.84 2.53
C GLY A 45 -6.57 -2.00 2.00
N VAL A 46 -6.19 -0.98 2.79
CA VAL A 46 -5.17 0.02 2.47
C VAL A 46 -3.77 -0.57 2.27
N PHE A 47 -3.49 -1.71 2.90
CA PHE A 47 -2.21 -2.43 2.83
C PHE A 47 -2.00 -3.18 1.51
N LYS A 48 -3.06 -3.45 0.75
CA LYS A 48 -2.93 -4.09 -0.57
C LYS A 48 -2.29 -3.12 -1.56
N ALA A 49 -1.18 -3.54 -2.17
CA ALA A 49 -0.56 -2.76 -3.24
C ALA A 49 -1.55 -2.54 -4.39
N PRO A 50 -1.81 -1.28 -4.79
CA PRO A 50 -2.72 -0.95 -5.88
C PRO A 50 -2.04 -1.17 -7.24
N ALA A 51 -1.69 -2.41 -7.53
CA ALA A 51 -1.02 -2.83 -8.76
C ALA A 51 -1.37 -4.26 -9.13
N GLY A 52 -1.07 -4.65 -10.37
CA GLY A 52 -1.29 -5.97 -10.91
C GLY A 52 -2.60 -6.09 -11.69
N VAL A 53 -2.94 -7.31 -12.09
CA VAL A 53 -4.08 -7.61 -12.98
C VAL A 53 -5.44 -7.17 -12.42
N SER A 54 -5.59 -7.06 -11.10
CA SER A 54 -6.81 -6.56 -10.44
C SER A 54 -6.88 -5.03 -10.36
N ALA A 55 -5.75 -4.34 -10.57
CA ALA A 55 -5.66 -2.87 -10.49
C ALA A 55 -6.02 -2.20 -11.82
N THR A 56 -7.19 -2.57 -12.36
CA THR A 56 -7.70 -2.06 -13.63
C THR A 56 -8.21 -0.63 -13.50
N LEU A 57 -8.05 0.16 -14.56
CA LEU A 57 -8.51 1.54 -14.65
C LEU A 57 -9.83 1.58 -15.42
N ALA A 58 -10.93 1.72 -14.71
CA ALA A 58 -12.27 1.79 -15.30
C ALA A 58 -12.38 2.99 -16.24
N GLY A 59 -13.00 2.79 -17.41
CA GLY A 59 -13.17 3.85 -18.41
C GLY A 59 -11.93 4.13 -19.27
N ALA A 60 -10.80 3.51 -19.00
CA ALA A 60 -9.62 3.60 -19.86
C ALA A 60 -9.81 2.70 -21.09
N VAL A 61 -9.68 3.31 -22.28
CA VAL A 61 -9.82 2.64 -23.59
C VAL A 61 -8.46 2.16 -24.10
N ALA A 62 -7.43 2.99 -23.93
CA ALA A 62 -6.06 2.67 -24.33
C ALA A 62 -5.04 3.44 -23.50
N SER A 63 -3.80 2.95 -23.47
CA SER A 63 -2.64 3.74 -23.07
C SER A 63 -2.12 4.55 -24.28
N GLU A 64 -1.58 5.73 -24.02
CA GLU A 64 -1.02 6.61 -25.07
C GLU A 64 0.07 5.93 -25.89
N THR A 65 0.90 5.15 -25.20
CA THR A 65 2.09 4.51 -25.79
C THR A 65 2.16 3.04 -25.36
N ARG A 66 2.58 2.21 -26.30
CA ARG A 66 2.97 0.82 -26.00
C ARG A 66 4.47 0.80 -25.69
N LEU A 67 4.82 0.24 -24.54
CA LEU A 67 6.20 0.17 -24.08
C LEU A 67 6.79 -1.20 -24.38
N THR A 68 8.07 -1.22 -24.75
CA THR A 68 8.88 -2.44 -24.88
C THR A 68 9.35 -2.91 -23.48
N ASN A 69 9.77 -4.16 -23.37
CA ASN A 69 10.27 -4.70 -22.09
C ASN A 69 11.47 -3.89 -21.57
N ALA A 70 12.43 -3.53 -22.43
CA ALA A 70 13.57 -2.70 -22.01
C ALA A 70 13.15 -1.31 -21.48
N GLN A 71 12.11 -0.71 -22.05
CA GLN A 71 11.56 0.55 -21.52
C GLN A 71 10.84 0.36 -20.19
N LEU A 72 10.14 -0.78 -20.01
CA LEU A 72 9.51 -1.12 -18.75
C LEU A 72 10.55 -1.28 -17.62
N ASP A 73 11.66 -1.94 -17.90
CA ASP A 73 12.75 -2.14 -16.93
C ASP A 73 13.37 -0.79 -16.53
N THR A 74 13.69 0.07 -17.50
CA THR A 74 14.19 1.43 -17.24
C THR A 74 13.23 2.25 -16.37
N LEU A 75 11.92 2.20 -16.65
CA LEU A 75 10.92 2.93 -15.88
C LEU A 75 10.79 2.37 -14.46
N ALA A 76 10.91 1.05 -14.30
CA ALA A 76 10.88 0.37 -12.99
C ALA A 76 12.08 0.79 -12.11
N GLU A 77 13.29 0.86 -12.67
CA GLU A 77 14.49 1.37 -11.99
C GLU A 77 14.32 2.82 -11.52
N MET A 78 13.57 3.62 -12.29
CA MET A 78 13.26 5.01 -11.94
C MET A 78 12.07 5.16 -10.97
N ASN A 79 11.50 4.06 -10.43
CA ASN A 79 10.28 4.05 -9.63
C ASN A 79 9.10 4.78 -10.31
N ILE A 80 8.94 4.60 -11.61
CA ILE A 80 7.80 5.08 -12.39
C ILE A 80 6.84 3.91 -12.59
N ASN A 81 5.61 4.06 -12.13
CA ASN A 81 4.59 3.03 -12.22
C ASN A 81 3.96 3.04 -13.61
N VAL A 82 4.00 1.90 -14.28
CA VAL A 82 3.50 1.80 -15.64
C VAL A 82 2.04 1.41 -15.66
N VAL A 83 1.27 2.10 -16.51
CA VAL A 83 -0.12 1.75 -16.84
C VAL A 83 -0.11 1.18 -18.25
N ARG A 84 -0.57 -0.07 -18.42
CA ARG A 84 -0.53 -0.77 -19.70
C ARG A 84 -1.70 -1.72 -19.90
N PRO A 85 -1.99 -2.10 -21.16
CA PRO A 85 -2.91 -3.19 -21.44
C PRO A 85 -2.40 -4.50 -20.86
N VAL A 86 -3.31 -5.22 -20.20
CA VAL A 86 -3.07 -6.58 -19.68
C VAL A 86 -4.07 -7.51 -20.34
N PRO A 87 -3.62 -8.58 -21.03
CA PRO A 87 -4.50 -9.53 -21.70
C PRO A 87 -5.57 -10.07 -20.73
N GLY A 88 -6.83 -10.03 -21.14
CA GLY A 88 -7.98 -10.51 -20.34
C GLY A 88 -8.41 -9.59 -19.19
N SER A 89 -7.67 -8.53 -18.87
CA SER A 89 -7.98 -7.65 -17.72
C SER A 89 -8.24 -6.19 -18.11
N GLY A 90 -7.84 -5.77 -19.31
CA GLY A 90 -7.94 -4.37 -19.75
C GLY A 90 -6.72 -3.53 -19.39
N ILE A 91 -6.90 -2.23 -19.19
CA ILE A 91 -5.80 -1.33 -18.80
C ILE A 91 -5.62 -1.40 -17.29
N ALA A 92 -4.41 -1.73 -16.84
CA ALA A 92 -4.10 -1.87 -15.42
C ALA A 92 -2.79 -1.16 -15.03
N ALA A 93 -2.69 -0.76 -13.77
CA ALA A 93 -1.45 -0.27 -13.18
C ALA A 93 -0.56 -1.45 -12.80
N MET A 94 0.67 -1.50 -13.33
CA MET A 94 1.63 -2.58 -13.12
C MET A 94 2.81 -2.17 -12.24
N GLY A 95 2.58 -1.22 -11.33
CA GLY A 95 3.54 -0.77 -10.33
C GLY A 95 2.86 0.01 -9.22
N ALA A 96 3.43 -0.03 -8.00
CA ALA A 96 2.94 0.68 -6.83
C ALA A 96 4.12 1.21 -6.00
N ARG A 97 5.07 1.88 -6.66
CA ARG A 97 6.23 2.48 -6.02
C ARG A 97 6.06 3.99 -5.85
N THR A 98 6.58 4.52 -4.76
CA THR A 98 6.72 5.96 -4.54
C THR A 98 8.03 6.46 -5.16
N ARG A 99 8.27 7.78 -5.11
CA ARG A 99 9.54 8.37 -5.51
C ARG A 99 10.64 8.28 -4.44
N ALA A 100 10.44 7.49 -3.38
CA ALA A 100 11.49 7.15 -2.43
C ALA A 100 12.31 5.97 -2.97
N PHE A 101 13.62 6.07 -2.90
CA PHE A 101 14.55 5.01 -3.32
C PHE A 101 15.21 4.41 -2.09
N GLY A 102 15.31 3.07 -2.05
CA GLY A 102 16.09 2.36 -1.03
C GLY A 102 15.58 2.49 0.41
N THR A 103 14.32 2.85 0.60
CA THR A 103 13.70 3.00 1.92
C THR A 103 12.43 2.16 2.03
N VAL A 104 11.98 1.90 3.26
CA VAL A 104 10.70 1.24 3.52
C VAL A 104 9.51 1.99 2.90
N ASP A 105 9.64 3.30 2.71
CA ASP A 105 8.63 4.15 2.07
C ASP A 105 8.57 4.02 0.53
N GLN A 106 9.36 3.13 -0.05
CA GLN A 106 9.39 2.90 -1.50
C GLN A 106 8.05 2.38 -2.04
N TYR A 107 7.27 1.70 -1.21
CA TYR A 107 6.00 1.12 -1.63
C TYR A 107 4.81 2.01 -1.24
N VAL A 108 3.91 2.24 -2.22
CA VAL A 108 2.67 3.01 -2.02
C VAL A 108 1.82 2.39 -0.91
N SER A 109 1.67 1.06 -0.88
CA SER A 109 0.91 0.35 0.15
C SER A 109 1.49 0.59 1.55
N ILE A 110 2.79 0.46 1.74
CA ILE A 110 3.44 0.66 3.05
C ILE A 110 3.25 2.10 3.53
N ARG A 111 3.53 3.09 2.66
CA ARG A 111 3.36 4.50 3.02
C ARG A 111 1.92 4.82 3.40
N ARG A 112 0.96 4.27 2.67
CA ARG A 112 -0.47 4.48 2.94
C ARG A 112 -0.92 3.77 4.22
N THR A 113 -0.41 2.56 4.49
CA THR A 113 -0.67 1.85 5.76
C THR A 113 -0.16 2.67 6.96
N ILE A 114 1.05 3.24 6.89
CA ILE A 114 1.57 4.12 7.94
C ILE A 114 0.67 5.35 8.13
N ASN A 115 0.23 5.98 7.03
CA ASN A 115 -0.67 7.14 7.11
C ASN A 115 -2.05 6.76 7.69
N TYR A 116 -2.57 5.59 7.33
CA TYR A 116 -3.80 5.05 7.88
C TYR A 116 -3.69 4.81 9.38
N VAL A 117 -2.62 4.15 9.84
CA VAL A 117 -2.39 3.89 11.26
C VAL A 117 -2.29 5.21 12.04
N LYS A 118 -1.52 6.19 11.54
CA LYS A 118 -1.42 7.52 12.17
C LYS A 118 -2.79 8.18 12.36
N LYS A 119 -3.59 8.19 11.30
CA LYS A 119 -4.92 8.79 11.34
C LYS A 119 -5.84 8.02 12.29
N ARG A 120 -5.86 6.69 12.18
CA ARG A 120 -6.73 5.83 12.99
C ARG A 120 -6.37 5.90 14.47
N ALA A 121 -5.07 5.90 14.82
CA ALA A 121 -4.61 6.07 16.18
C ALA A 121 -5.07 7.41 16.77
N ALA A 122 -4.96 8.50 16.03
CA ALA A 122 -5.47 9.79 16.46
C ALA A 122 -7.00 9.77 16.68
N ASP A 123 -7.75 9.14 15.77
CA ASP A 123 -9.21 9.05 15.89
C ASP A 123 -9.65 8.18 17.09
N VAL A 124 -8.98 7.04 17.30
CA VAL A 124 -9.26 6.10 18.40
C VAL A 124 -8.89 6.73 19.74
N SER A 125 -7.86 7.57 19.81
CA SER A 125 -7.38 8.21 21.05
C SER A 125 -8.12 9.50 21.42
N ARG A 126 -9.12 9.94 20.64
CA ARG A 126 -9.86 11.21 20.91
C ARG A 126 -10.57 11.27 22.25
N PHE A 127 -10.99 10.13 22.77
CA PHE A 127 -11.67 10.07 24.08
C PHE A 127 -10.77 10.54 25.23
N ALA A 128 -9.43 10.49 25.06
CA ALA A 128 -8.47 10.89 26.08
C ALA A 128 -8.37 12.41 26.26
N LEU A 129 -8.97 13.20 25.36
CA LEU A 129 -8.95 14.65 25.48
C LEU A 129 -9.73 15.11 26.71
N PHE A 130 -9.07 15.89 27.55
CA PHE A 130 -9.59 16.42 28.83
C PHE A 130 -9.79 15.35 29.94
N GLU A 131 -9.40 14.11 29.72
CA GLU A 131 -9.37 13.10 30.78
C GLU A 131 -8.17 13.28 31.71
N PRO A 132 -8.26 12.84 32.98
CA PRO A 132 -7.13 12.87 33.89
C PRO A 132 -5.95 12.04 33.37
N ASN A 133 -4.77 12.66 33.25
CA ASN A 133 -3.56 12.03 32.73
C ASN A 133 -2.92 11.12 33.79
N THR A 134 -3.42 9.91 33.88
CA THR A 134 -3.10 8.90 34.91
C THR A 134 -2.92 7.52 34.30
N PRO A 135 -2.28 6.57 35.03
CA PRO A 135 -2.09 5.20 34.52
C PRO A 135 -3.33 4.47 33.99
N PRO A 136 -4.55 4.63 34.61
CA PRO A 136 -5.76 4.07 34.00
C PRO A 136 -6.08 4.59 32.62
N LEU A 137 -5.85 5.86 32.32
CA LEU A 137 -6.03 6.42 30.99
C LEU A 137 -5.04 5.81 29.99
N TRP A 138 -3.77 5.64 30.39
CA TRP A 138 -2.74 5.04 29.54
C TRP A 138 -3.08 3.60 29.17
N GLU A 139 -3.63 2.83 30.13
CA GLU A 139 -4.12 1.47 29.87
C GLU A 139 -5.24 1.47 28.83
N GLN A 140 -6.23 2.33 28.98
CA GLN A 140 -7.33 2.45 28.01
C GLN A 140 -6.82 2.81 26.62
N LEU A 141 -5.84 3.71 26.50
CA LEU A 141 -5.21 4.08 25.25
C LEU A 141 -4.44 2.91 24.61
N ARG A 142 -3.71 2.13 25.41
CA ARG A 142 -3.04 0.91 24.93
C ARG A 142 -4.04 -0.10 24.40
N VAL A 143 -5.08 -0.40 25.15
CA VAL A 143 -6.12 -1.37 24.79
C VAL A 143 -6.83 -0.92 23.50
N ALA A 144 -7.26 0.35 23.41
CA ALA A 144 -7.98 0.86 22.27
C ALA A 144 -7.13 0.85 20.99
N ASN A 145 -5.86 1.28 21.08
CA ASN A 145 -4.94 1.26 19.93
C ASN A 145 -4.50 -0.18 19.59
N GLY A 146 -4.29 -1.04 20.57
CA GLY A 146 -3.98 -2.45 20.37
C GLY A 146 -5.10 -3.21 19.64
N ALA A 147 -6.35 -2.92 19.96
CA ALA A 147 -7.50 -3.57 19.33
C ALA A 147 -7.55 -3.32 17.81
N PHE A 148 -7.43 -2.06 17.35
CA PHE A 148 -7.45 -1.78 15.92
C PHE A 148 -6.20 -2.29 15.17
N LEU A 149 -5.03 -2.31 15.83
CA LEU A 149 -3.81 -2.88 15.24
C LEU A 149 -3.91 -4.39 15.11
N SER A 150 -4.52 -5.04 16.08
CA SER A 150 -4.82 -6.48 16.02
C SER A 150 -5.77 -6.81 14.86
N GLU A 151 -6.82 -6.02 14.65
CA GLU A 151 -7.70 -6.15 13.48
C GLU A 151 -6.91 -5.97 12.16
N LEU A 152 -6.04 -4.97 12.08
CA LEU A 152 -5.21 -4.73 10.90
C LEU A 152 -4.24 -5.91 10.63
N TRP A 153 -3.67 -6.50 11.67
CA TRP A 153 -2.82 -7.68 11.56
C TRP A 153 -3.61 -8.91 11.10
N GLN A 154 -4.77 -9.19 11.70
CA GLN A 154 -5.63 -10.31 11.33
C GLN A 154 -6.11 -10.24 9.87
N THR A 155 -6.29 -9.04 9.33
CA THR A 155 -6.63 -8.84 7.92
C THR A 155 -5.43 -8.92 6.97
N GLY A 156 -4.21 -9.16 7.49
CA GLY A 156 -2.98 -9.32 6.71
C GLY A 156 -2.28 -8.01 6.37
N GLY A 157 -2.63 -6.91 7.03
CA GLY A 157 -2.00 -5.60 6.82
C GLY A 157 -0.64 -5.44 7.49
N LEU A 158 -0.36 -6.26 8.52
CA LEU A 158 0.91 -6.29 9.22
C LEU A 158 1.55 -7.67 9.09
N ALA A 159 2.89 -7.69 9.06
CA ALA A 159 3.70 -8.90 9.05
C ALA A 159 3.88 -9.45 10.47
N GLY A 160 4.28 -10.73 10.58
CA GLY A 160 4.54 -11.40 11.84
C GLY A 160 3.65 -12.63 12.05
N LEU A 161 4.18 -13.66 12.70
CA LEU A 161 3.44 -14.89 13.00
C LEU A 161 2.51 -14.71 14.20
N ASP A 162 2.83 -13.77 15.08
CA ASP A 162 2.02 -13.38 16.23
C ASP A 162 1.96 -11.85 16.36
N PHE A 163 1.09 -11.35 17.22
CA PHE A 163 0.87 -9.91 17.38
C PHE A 163 2.10 -9.18 17.93
N SER A 164 2.94 -9.83 18.73
CA SER A 164 4.13 -9.22 19.33
C SER A 164 5.21 -8.89 18.29
N GLN A 165 5.22 -9.63 17.18
CA GLN A 165 6.09 -9.38 16.02
C GLN A 165 5.48 -8.35 15.06
N ALA A 166 4.14 -8.20 15.08
CA ALA A 166 3.42 -7.36 14.13
C ALA A 166 3.36 -5.89 14.56
N PHE A 167 3.18 -5.63 15.85
CA PHE A 167 3.08 -4.27 16.39
C PHE A 167 3.34 -4.22 17.89
N TYR A 168 3.61 -3.01 18.36
CA TYR A 168 3.58 -2.68 19.79
C TYR A 168 2.90 -1.34 20.03
N VAL A 169 2.31 -1.18 21.21
CA VAL A 169 1.75 0.09 21.71
C VAL A 169 2.32 0.35 23.09
N LYS A 170 3.05 1.44 23.25
CA LYS A 170 3.63 1.88 24.50
C LYS A 170 2.96 3.16 24.94
N CYS A 171 2.36 3.13 26.13
CA CYS A 171 1.81 4.29 26.83
C CYS A 171 1.91 3.98 28.33
N ASP A 172 2.98 4.41 28.97
CA ASP A 172 3.32 4.12 30.37
C ASP A 172 4.10 5.28 31.00
N GLY A 173 4.62 5.09 32.23
CA GLY A 173 5.39 6.10 32.94
C GLY A 173 6.77 6.42 32.34
N GLU A 174 7.30 5.59 31.42
CA GLU A 174 8.58 5.88 30.76
C GLU A 174 8.41 6.93 29.65
N ASN A 175 7.31 6.87 28.89
CA ASN A 175 7.06 7.87 27.85
C ASN A 175 6.10 8.98 28.28
N ASN A 176 5.46 8.87 29.47
CA ASN A 176 4.66 9.93 30.10
C ASN A 176 5.34 10.39 31.39
N THR A 177 6.32 11.25 31.25
CA THR A 177 7.07 11.81 32.36
C THR A 177 6.28 12.85 33.15
N GLN A 178 6.72 13.17 34.37
CA GLN A 178 6.05 14.21 35.18
C GLN A 178 6.02 15.57 34.46
N SER A 179 7.01 15.87 33.62
CA SER A 179 7.02 17.09 32.82
C SER A 179 5.99 17.09 31.71
N SER A 180 5.80 15.98 30.99
CA SER A 180 4.74 15.89 29.96
C SER A 180 3.35 15.90 30.57
N ILE A 181 3.15 15.25 31.71
CA ILE A 181 1.89 15.29 32.47
C ILE A 181 1.56 16.73 32.88
N ALA A 182 2.53 17.47 33.43
CA ALA A 182 2.36 18.86 33.82
C ALA A 182 2.11 19.80 32.62
N ALA A 183 2.62 19.45 31.42
CA ALA A 183 2.34 20.14 30.16
C ALA A 183 0.96 19.79 29.57
N GLY A 184 0.23 18.83 30.16
CA GLY A 184 -1.06 18.38 29.65
C GLY A 184 -0.94 17.43 28.44
N GLU A 185 0.23 16.79 28.25
CA GLU A 185 0.50 15.93 27.11
C GLU A 185 0.44 14.45 27.52
N VAL A 186 -0.19 13.62 26.66
CA VAL A 186 -0.11 12.14 26.71
C VAL A 186 0.62 11.63 25.50
N HIS A 187 1.67 10.86 25.71
CA HIS A 187 2.47 10.27 24.64
C HIS A 187 2.13 8.79 24.45
N ILE A 188 1.78 8.43 23.21
CA ILE A 188 1.56 7.05 22.78
C ILE A 188 2.58 6.76 21.70
N GLU A 189 3.37 5.71 21.89
CA GLU A 189 4.30 5.20 20.89
C GLU A 189 3.73 3.93 20.26
N ILE A 190 3.65 3.92 18.93
CA ILE A 190 3.15 2.79 18.15
C ILE A 190 4.22 2.37 17.15
N GLY A 191 4.68 1.13 17.26
CA GLY A 191 5.51 0.48 16.24
C GLY A 191 4.72 -0.54 15.47
N ILE A 192 4.92 -0.58 14.15
CA ILE A 192 4.25 -1.55 13.27
C ILE A 192 5.26 -2.18 12.30
N ALA A 193 5.03 -3.45 11.95
CA ALA A 193 5.73 -4.17 10.91
C ALA A 193 4.79 -4.30 9.68
N PRO A 194 4.79 -3.37 8.72
CA PRO A 194 3.88 -3.44 7.57
C PRO A 194 4.22 -4.62 6.66
N ALA A 195 3.19 -5.26 6.08
CA ALA A 195 3.38 -6.33 5.11
C ALA A 195 3.90 -5.77 3.78
N PHE A 196 5.04 -6.32 3.29
CA PHE A 196 5.63 -5.94 2.01
C PHE A 196 4.88 -6.60 0.85
N PRO A 197 4.65 -5.88 -0.26
CA PRO A 197 4.07 -6.47 -1.46
C PRO A 197 5.09 -7.38 -2.15
N ALA A 198 4.64 -8.53 -2.68
CA ALA A 198 5.42 -9.32 -3.63
C ALA A 198 5.36 -8.65 -5.01
N GLU A 199 6.50 -8.25 -5.56
CA GLU A 199 6.59 -7.68 -6.92
C GLU A 199 7.04 -8.74 -7.95
N PHE A 200 7.79 -9.74 -7.50
CA PHE A 200 8.32 -10.81 -8.33
C PHE A 200 7.94 -12.17 -7.77
N VAL A 201 7.59 -13.08 -8.65
CA VAL A 201 7.37 -14.49 -8.33
C VAL A 201 8.45 -15.29 -9.04
N VAL A 202 9.33 -15.91 -8.28
CA VAL A 202 10.36 -16.81 -8.79
C VAL A 202 9.83 -18.23 -8.72
N ILE A 203 9.68 -18.87 -9.87
CA ILE A 203 9.22 -20.25 -9.98
C ILE A 203 10.42 -21.11 -10.36
N ARG A 204 10.72 -22.10 -9.53
CA ARG A 204 11.73 -23.11 -9.82
C ARG A 204 11.02 -24.43 -10.11
N VAL A 205 11.18 -24.94 -11.33
CA VAL A 205 10.60 -26.22 -11.75
C VAL A 205 11.74 -27.23 -11.89
N GLY A 206 11.67 -28.31 -11.11
CA GLY A 206 12.62 -29.43 -11.19
C GLY A 206 11.94 -30.66 -11.78
N GLN A 207 12.67 -31.45 -12.56
CA GLN A 207 12.26 -32.79 -12.95
C GLN A 207 12.71 -33.80 -11.88
N PHE A 208 11.79 -34.64 -11.42
CA PHE A 208 12.09 -35.77 -10.58
C PHE A 208 11.99 -37.07 -11.45
N GLU A 209 13.07 -37.79 -11.58
CA GLU A 209 13.00 -39.17 -12.06
C GLU A 209 12.62 -40.07 -10.88
N SER A 210 11.65 -40.95 -11.10
CA SER A 210 11.04 -41.78 -10.05
C SER A 210 12.01 -42.81 -9.42
N ASP A 211 13.25 -42.92 -9.92
CA ASP A 211 14.26 -43.88 -9.45
C ASP A 211 15.66 -43.30 -9.20
N ALA A 212 15.86 -41.97 -9.26
CA ALA A 212 17.19 -41.40 -9.01
C ALA A 212 17.11 -40.09 -8.23
N SER A 213 17.87 -40.00 -7.18
CA SER A 213 17.99 -38.90 -6.23
C SER A 213 18.81 -37.72 -6.76
N VAL A 214 18.60 -37.24 -7.98
CA VAL A 214 19.26 -36.04 -8.49
C VAL A 214 18.26 -35.14 -9.20
N GLY A 215 17.84 -34.09 -8.52
CA GLY A 215 17.05 -33.02 -9.13
C GLY A 215 17.94 -32.02 -9.88
N VAL A 216 17.67 -31.81 -11.16
CA VAL A 216 18.24 -30.68 -11.93
C VAL A 216 17.24 -29.53 -11.84
N THR A 217 17.65 -28.39 -11.30
CA THR A 217 16.84 -27.18 -11.28
C THR A 217 17.24 -26.29 -12.43
N GLU A 218 16.30 -26.00 -13.36
CA GLU A 218 16.44 -24.91 -14.31
C GLU A 218 15.74 -23.66 -13.77
N GLU A 219 16.44 -22.53 -13.82
CA GLU A 219 15.87 -21.21 -13.53
C GLU A 219 15.19 -20.66 -14.79
N VAL A 220 13.93 -20.29 -14.69
CA VAL A 220 13.18 -19.61 -15.74
C VAL A 220 12.88 -18.17 -15.30
#